data_1faa7c700cb1d9097f2f9d08278c265e
#
_entry.id   1faa7c700cb1d9097f2f9d08278c265e
#
_cell.length_a   1.000
_cell.length_b   1.000
_cell.length_c   1.000
_cell.angle_alpha   90.00
_cell.angle_beta   90.00
_cell.angle_gamma   90.00
#
_symmetry.space_group_name_H-M   'P 1'
#
loop_
_entity.id
_entity.type
_entity.pdbx_description
1 polymer ?
#
loop_
_entity_poly.entity_id
_entity_poly.type
_entity_poly.pdbx_seq_one_letter_code
_entity_poly.pdbx_strand_id
1 'polypeptide(L)'
;RSDSGIDCGLKKCGIIVPFENINDLYKFPTLKNGKYLNNKELNDEIKGLNKKWQHGLLFEQDGQIDNRRRLMRALERACSQHGVRFQEGAEIKEIISEKNIFLGVRLLTATGELNSILCEKAILCCGAWSNKIFGEVPIQPIKGQMLSVQGPINQLRRIIFGPQTYLVPRDDGLIIVGATVEKQAGFNKGNTPEGIKELQLGIHSLYPVAKNWPHMEHWWGFRPATPDLKPIIGKSSIRNLFLAAGHYRNGVLFSAATSKLIYKLISNTNLNNLEKRFIKKFKPERFYK
;
A
#
# COMPACT_ATOMS: atom_id res chain seq x y z
N ARG A 1 -2.90 -12.78 14.30
CA ARG A 1 -1.98 -13.64 15.12
C ARG A 1 -2.56 -15.02 15.36
N SER A 2 -3.86 -15.14 15.59
CA SER A 2 -4.52 -16.45 15.86
C SER A 2 -4.22 -17.49 14.78
N ASP A 3 -4.38 -17.10 13.51
CA ASP A 3 -4.34 -18.05 12.39
C ASP A 3 -2.93 -18.36 11.89
N SER A 4 -1.96 -17.48 12.10
CA SER A 4 -0.60 -17.66 11.61
C SER A 4 0.46 -17.83 12.69
N GLY A 5 0.15 -17.48 13.95
CA GLY A 5 1.12 -17.37 15.03
C GLY A 5 2.08 -16.17 14.91
N ILE A 6 2.00 -15.39 13.82
CA ILE A 6 2.89 -14.25 13.56
C ILE A 6 2.21 -12.95 13.98
N ASP A 7 2.90 -12.15 14.78
CA ASP A 7 2.47 -10.80 15.12
C ASP A 7 2.80 -9.85 13.97
N CYS A 8 1.77 -9.24 13.37
CA CYS A 8 1.92 -8.31 12.26
C CYS A 8 2.42 -6.91 12.67
N GLY A 9 2.69 -6.68 13.95
CA GLY A 9 3.10 -5.37 14.47
C GLY A 9 2.02 -4.29 14.32
N LEU A 10 0.74 -4.69 14.40
CA LEU A 10 -0.36 -3.73 14.40
C LEU A 10 -0.31 -2.91 15.69
N LYS A 11 -0.14 -1.59 15.55
CA LYS A 11 -0.04 -0.67 16.68
C LYS A 11 -0.85 0.58 16.41
N LYS A 12 -1.80 0.86 17.29
CA LYS A 12 -2.54 2.13 17.31
C LYS A 12 -1.69 3.16 18.05
N CYS A 13 -0.75 3.76 17.34
CA CYS A 13 0.17 4.74 17.92
C CYS A 13 -0.19 6.20 17.60
N GLY A 14 -1.23 6.41 16.81
CA GLY A 14 -1.62 7.72 16.30
C GLY A 14 -0.72 8.22 15.17
N ILE A 15 -1.32 9.08 14.35
CA ILE A 15 -0.62 9.79 13.26
C ILE A 15 -0.72 11.28 13.55
N ILE A 16 0.41 11.99 13.49
CA ILE A 16 0.45 13.45 13.56
C ILE A 16 0.81 14.00 12.19
N VAL A 17 -0.02 14.92 11.71
CA VAL A 17 0.22 15.73 10.51
C VAL A 17 0.64 17.12 10.97
N PRO A 18 1.90 17.56 10.79
CA PRO A 18 2.37 18.87 11.17
C PRO A 18 2.12 19.91 10.08
N PHE A 19 1.89 21.15 10.47
CA PHE A 19 1.67 22.31 9.60
C PHE A 19 2.54 23.48 10.04
N GLU A 20 3.07 24.22 9.06
CA GLU A 20 3.84 25.46 9.33
C GLU A 20 2.90 26.62 9.69
N ASN A 21 1.72 26.68 9.06
CA ASN A 21 0.74 27.71 9.30
C ASN A 21 -0.68 27.15 9.49
N ILE A 22 -1.51 27.91 10.19
CA ILE A 22 -2.88 27.51 10.54
C ILE A 22 -3.81 27.42 9.31
N ASN A 23 -3.57 28.20 8.25
CA ASN A 23 -4.42 28.20 7.07
C ASN A 23 -4.32 26.87 6.30
N ASP A 24 -3.14 26.27 6.24
CA ASP A 24 -2.96 24.97 5.60
C ASP A 24 -3.63 23.85 6.42
N LEU A 25 -3.61 23.97 7.75
CA LEU A 25 -4.32 23.05 8.62
C LEU A 25 -5.83 23.11 8.37
N TYR A 26 -6.43 24.30 8.26
CA TYR A 26 -7.87 24.43 7.99
C TYR A 26 -8.31 23.89 6.63
N LYS A 27 -7.42 23.84 5.66
CA LYS A 27 -7.67 23.25 4.32
C LYS A 27 -7.51 21.72 4.30
N PHE A 28 -7.05 21.11 5.39
CA PHE A 28 -6.79 19.68 5.40
C PHE A 28 -8.08 18.88 5.30
N PRO A 29 -8.20 17.93 4.33
CA PRO A 29 -9.48 17.29 3.97
C PRO A 29 -10.18 16.55 5.11
N THR A 30 -9.42 16.03 6.08
CA THR A 30 -9.92 15.24 7.21
C THR A 30 -9.84 15.98 8.55
N LEU A 31 -9.78 17.32 8.52
CA LEU A 31 -9.68 18.17 9.71
C LEU A 31 -10.64 17.75 10.84
N LYS A 32 -11.89 17.46 10.51
CA LYS A 32 -12.94 17.11 11.48
C LYS A 32 -12.66 15.84 12.30
N ASN A 33 -11.77 14.97 11.80
CA ASN A 33 -11.45 13.69 12.45
C ASN A 33 -10.16 13.77 13.28
N GLY A 34 -9.42 14.87 13.20
CA GLY A 34 -8.17 15.09 13.90
C GLY A 34 -8.34 15.98 15.13
N LYS A 35 -7.61 15.70 16.20
CA LYS A 35 -7.46 16.59 17.34
C LYS A 35 -6.42 17.65 17.00
N TYR A 36 -6.76 18.92 17.11
CA TYR A 36 -5.81 20.02 16.94
C TYR A 36 -4.76 20.01 18.05
N LEU A 37 -3.52 20.23 17.68
CA LEU A 37 -2.39 20.45 18.57
C LEU A 37 -1.79 21.83 18.30
N ASN A 38 -1.70 22.67 19.32
CA ASN A 38 -0.93 23.90 19.25
C ASN A 38 0.58 23.60 19.28
N ASN A 39 1.42 24.63 19.15
CA ASN A 39 2.88 24.47 19.11
C ASN A 39 3.44 23.72 20.33
N LYS A 40 2.97 24.04 21.54
CA LYS A 40 3.41 23.41 22.78
C LYS A 40 3.02 21.92 22.78
N GLU A 41 1.75 21.62 22.56
CA GLU A 41 1.23 20.25 22.53
C GLU A 41 1.92 19.42 21.44
N LEU A 42 2.17 19.99 20.25
CA LEU A 42 2.85 19.33 19.17
C LEU A 42 4.30 18.96 19.53
N ASN A 43 5.02 19.85 20.19
CA ASN A 43 6.39 19.61 20.67
C ASN A 43 6.44 18.63 21.85
N ASP A 44 5.41 18.59 22.69
CA ASP A 44 5.29 17.61 23.77
C ASP A 44 5.07 16.19 23.21
N GLU A 45 4.25 16.07 22.14
CA GLU A 45 4.00 14.80 21.46
C GLU A 45 5.20 14.31 20.65
N ILE A 46 5.95 15.21 20.01
CA ILE A 46 7.10 14.88 19.15
C ILE A 46 8.30 15.73 19.55
N LYS A 47 9.04 15.28 20.55
CA LYS A 47 10.30 15.91 20.94
C LYS A 47 11.33 15.82 19.84
N GLY A 48 11.82 16.96 19.37
CA GLY A 48 12.80 17.04 18.30
C GLY A 48 12.21 17.23 16.89
N LEU A 49 10.90 17.49 16.79
CA LEU A 49 10.28 17.97 15.56
C LEU A 49 10.94 19.30 15.13
N ASN A 50 11.04 19.53 13.83
CA ASN A 50 11.59 20.79 13.33
C ASN A 50 10.73 21.97 13.78
N LYS A 51 11.35 23.01 14.33
CA LYS A 51 10.70 24.20 14.90
C LYS A 51 9.82 24.98 13.92
N LYS A 52 9.96 24.77 12.62
CA LYS A 52 9.08 25.38 11.62
C LYS A 52 7.64 24.89 11.70
N TRP A 53 7.41 23.70 12.23
CA TRP A 53 6.09 23.11 12.40
C TRP A 53 5.42 23.68 13.65
N GLN A 54 4.40 24.52 13.45
CA GLN A 54 3.76 25.28 14.51
C GLN A 54 2.43 24.71 14.97
N HIS A 55 1.79 23.89 14.13
CA HIS A 55 0.46 23.32 14.35
C HIS A 55 0.46 21.84 13.98
N GLY A 56 -0.44 21.07 14.57
CA GLY A 56 -0.61 19.66 14.25
C GLY A 56 -2.06 19.20 14.26
N LEU A 57 -2.32 18.12 13.53
CA LEU A 57 -3.53 17.31 13.68
C LEU A 57 -3.13 15.91 14.12
N LEU A 58 -3.64 15.47 15.25
CA LEU A 58 -3.45 14.13 15.78
C LEU A 58 -4.67 13.26 15.47
N PHE A 59 -4.44 12.15 14.78
CA PHE A 59 -5.40 11.09 14.50
C PHE A 59 -5.10 9.92 15.43
N GLU A 60 -5.68 9.91 16.63
CA GLU A 60 -5.35 8.95 17.70
C GLU A 60 -5.69 7.50 17.36
N GLN A 61 -6.75 7.28 16.56
CA GLN A 61 -7.22 5.94 16.19
C GLN A 61 -6.40 5.31 15.07
N ASP A 62 -5.58 6.09 14.39
CA ASP A 62 -4.72 5.62 13.32
C ASP A 62 -3.45 4.97 13.88
N GLY A 63 -2.74 4.25 13.03
CA GLY A 63 -1.57 3.53 13.45
C GLY A 63 -0.79 2.90 12.30
N GLN A 64 -0.05 1.87 12.64
CA GLN A 64 0.83 1.18 11.71
C GLN A 64 0.65 -0.34 11.74
N ILE A 65 1.11 -0.97 10.68
CA ILE A 65 1.31 -2.42 10.59
C ILE A 65 2.64 -2.68 9.87
N ASP A 66 3.34 -3.73 10.23
CA ASP A 66 4.54 -4.14 9.48
C ASP A 66 4.13 -4.97 8.26
N ASN A 67 3.74 -4.27 7.20
CA ASN A 67 3.22 -4.90 5.99
C ASN A 67 4.28 -5.70 5.23
N ARG A 68 5.50 -5.18 5.08
CA ARG A 68 6.53 -5.79 4.24
C ARG A 68 7.15 -7.06 4.84
N ARG A 69 7.43 -7.04 6.13
CA ARG A 69 8.15 -8.15 6.78
C ARG A 69 7.23 -9.15 7.46
N ARG A 70 6.22 -8.68 8.17
CA ARG A 70 5.41 -9.53 9.06
C ARG A 70 4.04 -9.86 8.50
N LEU A 71 3.29 -8.87 7.99
CA LEU A 71 1.93 -9.11 7.49
C LEU A 71 1.92 -10.08 6.32
N MET A 72 2.83 -9.91 5.35
CA MET A 72 2.87 -10.80 4.18
C MET A 72 3.17 -12.24 4.59
N ARG A 73 4.15 -12.46 5.46
CA ARG A 73 4.47 -13.80 6.00
C ARG A 73 3.31 -14.40 6.81
N ALA A 74 2.61 -13.55 7.59
CA ALA A 74 1.46 -14.01 8.35
C ALA A 74 0.32 -14.46 7.45
N LEU A 75 0.03 -13.71 6.38
CA LEU A 75 -0.99 -14.06 5.40
C LEU A 75 -0.62 -15.33 4.62
N GLU A 76 0.60 -15.43 4.14
CA GLU A 76 1.10 -16.63 3.45
C GLU A 76 0.95 -17.87 4.33
N ARG A 77 1.43 -17.81 5.58
CA ARG A 77 1.31 -18.94 6.51
C ARG A 77 -0.14 -19.30 6.81
N ALA A 78 -1.00 -18.31 7.07
CA ALA A 78 -2.42 -18.57 7.29
C ALA A 78 -3.09 -19.19 6.06
N CYS A 79 -2.82 -18.68 4.86
CA CYS A 79 -3.33 -19.25 3.62
C CYS A 79 -2.87 -20.70 3.42
N SER A 80 -1.58 -20.99 3.66
CA SER A 80 -1.04 -22.36 3.55
C SER A 80 -1.72 -23.33 4.53
N GLN A 81 -1.99 -22.88 5.76
CA GLN A 81 -2.73 -23.67 6.75
C GLN A 81 -4.18 -23.98 6.33
N HIS A 82 -4.76 -23.12 5.49
CA HIS A 82 -6.08 -23.34 4.88
C HIS A 82 -6.02 -24.03 3.51
N GLY A 83 -4.89 -24.65 3.14
CA GLY A 83 -4.74 -25.45 1.93
C GLY A 83 -4.50 -24.64 0.66
N VAL A 84 -4.22 -23.33 0.75
CA VAL A 84 -3.82 -22.53 -0.41
C VAL A 84 -2.42 -22.94 -0.85
N ARG A 85 -2.26 -23.23 -2.13
CA ARG A 85 -0.96 -23.53 -2.75
C ARG A 85 -0.36 -22.28 -3.36
N PHE A 86 0.90 -21.99 -3.04
CA PHE A 86 1.69 -20.93 -3.64
C PHE A 86 2.64 -21.54 -4.69
N GLN A 87 2.72 -20.91 -5.84
CA GLN A 87 3.65 -21.29 -6.91
C GLN A 87 4.54 -20.07 -7.19
N GLU A 88 5.67 -20.05 -6.51
CA GLU A 88 6.70 -19.03 -6.74
C GLU A 88 7.52 -19.33 -7.99
N GLY A 89 8.22 -18.29 -8.52
CA GLY A 89 9.02 -18.44 -9.72
C GLY A 89 8.22 -18.70 -11.00
N ALA A 90 6.90 -18.45 -10.97
CA ALA A 90 6.00 -18.60 -12.10
C ALA A 90 5.48 -17.23 -12.56
N GLU A 91 5.88 -16.82 -13.77
CA GLU A 91 5.41 -15.58 -14.38
C GLU A 91 4.22 -15.83 -15.29
N ILE A 92 3.07 -15.25 -14.98
CA ILE A 92 1.90 -15.32 -15.86
C ILE A 92 2.18 -14.52 -17.14
N LYS A 93 2.08 -15.18 -18.29
CA LYS A 93 2.29 -14.58 -19.61
C LYS A 93 0.98 -14.23 -20.30
N GLU A 94 -0.05 -15.06 -20.12
CA GLU A 94 -1.28 -14.95 -20.89
C GLU A 94 -2.48 -15.49 -20.10
N ILE A 95 -3.64 -14.88 -20.32
CA ILE A 95 -4.94 -15.39 -19.89
C ILE A 95 -5.52 -16.24 -21.02
N ILE A 96 -5.84 -17.49 -20.73
CA ILE A 96 -6.48 -18.40 -21.68
C ILE A 96 -8.00 -18.20 -21.56
N SER A 97 -8.65 -17.81 -22.65
CA SER A 97 -10.10 -17.64 -22.71
C SER A 97 -10.65 -18.04 -24.06
N GLU A 98 -11.88 -18.51 -24.07
CA GLU A 98 -12.65 -18.81 -25.28
C GLU A 98 -14.07 -18.24 -25.16
N LYS A 99 -14.56 -17.58 -26.22
CA LYS A 99 -15.91 -16.95 -26.24
C LYS A 99 -16.18 -16.08 -25.00
N ASN A 100 -15.18 -15.29 -24.57
CA ASN A 100 -15.20 -14.47 -23.36
C ASN A 100 -15.44 -15.24 -22.05
N ILE A 101 -15.03 -16.51 -22.00
CA ILE A 101 -15.02 -17.34 -20.80
C ILE A 101 -13.58 -17.64 -20.42
N PHE A 102 -13.20 -17.35 -19.18
CA PHE A 102 -11.90 -17.70 -18.64
C PHE A 102 -11.77 -19.23 -18.53
N LEU A 103 -10.65 -19.78 -18.98
CA LEU A 103 -10.34 -21.20 -18.94
C LEU A 103 -9.07 -21.50 -18.13
N GLY A 104 -8.16 -20.54 -18.02
CA GLY A 104 -6.89 -20.74 -17.34
C GLY A 104 -5.87 -19.67 -17.64
N VAL A 105 -4.62 -19.95 -17.29
CA VAL A 105 -3.48 -19.07 -17.54
C VAL A 105 -2.31 -19.86 -18.13
N ARG A 106 -1.50 -19.17 -18.94
CA ARG A 106 -0.19 -19.67 -19.37
C ARG A 106 0.89 -18.97 -18.56
N LEU A 107 1.82 -19.74 -18.05
CA LEU A 107 2.90 -19.24 -17.19
C LEU A 107 4.26 -19.73 -17.69
N LEU A 108 5.28 -18.93 -17.43
CA LEU A 108 6.68 -19.27 -17.60
C LEU A 108 7.26 -19.63 -16.22
N THR A 109 7.80 -20.83 -16.10
CA THR A 109 8.46 -21.31 -14.88
C THR A 109 9.85 -20.68 -14.72
N ALA A 110 10.44 -20.79 -13.53
CA ALA A 110 11.82 -20.40 -13.30
C ALA A 110 12.84 -21.19 -14.15
N THR A 111 12.48 -22.39 -14.61
CA THR A 111 13.28 -23.22 -15.53
C THR A 111 13.13 -22.83 -17.01
N GLY A 112 12.28 -21.85 -17.32
CA GLY A 112 12.04 -21.40 -18.70
C GLY A 112 10.99 -22.21 -19.47
N GLU A 113 10.26 -23.09 -18.81
CA GLU A 113 9.20 -23.89 -19.41
C GLU A 113 7.87 -23.12 -19.45
N LEU A 114 7.17 -23.23 -20.57
CA LEU A 114 5.80 -22.71 -20.71
C LEU A 114 4.80 -23.78 -20.31
N ASN A 115 4.07 -23.53 -19.23
CA ASN A 115 3.04 -24.41 -18.70
C ASN A 115 1.67 -23.72 -18.70
N SER A 116 0.60 -24.51 -18.66
CA SER A 116 -0.76 -23.98 -18.52
C SER A 116 -1.41 -24.52 -17.25
N ILE A 117 -2.12 -23.64 -16.55
CA ILE A 117 -2.97 -24.02 -15.41
C ILE A 117 -4.41 -23.75 -15.85
N LEU A 118 -5.21 -24.80 -15.94
CA LEU A 118 -6.65 -24.68 -16.19
C LEU A 118 -7.39 -24.59 -14.88
N CYS A 119 -8.34 -23.66 -14.80
CA CYS A 119 -9.22 -23.49 -13.63
C CYS A 119 -10.51 -22.75 -14.03
N GLU A 120 -11.55 -22.93 -13.24
CA GLU A 120 -12.87 -22.36 -13.55
C GLU A 120 -12.94 -20.86 -13.34
N LYS A 121 -12.21 -20.33 -12.36
CA LYS A 121 -12.27 -18.91 -11.96
C LYS A 121 -10.89 -18.40 -11.59
N ALA A 122 -10.63 -17.12 -11.86
CA ALA A 122 -9.42 -16.46 -11.45
C ALA A 122 -9.67 -15.06 -10.89
N ILE A 123 -8.73 -14.61 -10.06
CA ILE A 123 -8.67 -13.23 -9.56
C ILE A 123 -7.35 -12.64 -9.99
N LEU A 124 -7.38 -11.57 -10.77
CA LEU A 124 -6.19 -10.84 -11.16
C LEU A 124 -5.81 -9.84 -10.07
N CYS A 125 -4.72 -10.15 -9.35
CA CYS A 125 -4.15 -9.34 -8.26
C CYS A 125 -2.73 -8.87 -8.58
N CYS A 126 -2.39 -8.65 -9.85
CA CYS A 126 -1.02 -8.46 -10.34
C CYS A 126 -0.47 -7.04 -10.10
N GLY A 127 -1.11 -6.23 -9.25
CA GLY A 127 -0.60 -4.93 -8.84
C GLY A 127 -0.27 -4.02 -10.03
N ALA A 128 0.96 -3.49 -10.08
CA ALA A 128 1.41 -2.61 -11.15
C ALA A 128 1.56 -3.31 -12.52
N TRP A 129 1.65 -4.63 -12.54
CA TRP A 129 1.78 -5.43 -13.75
C TRP A 129 0.44 -5.85 -14.36
N SER A 130 -0.69 -5.49 -13.74
CA SER A 130 -2.02 -5.91 -14.19
C SER A 130 -2.30 -5.55 -15.65
N ASN A 131 -1.89 -4.36 -16.11
CA ASN A 131 -2.07 -3.94 -17.50
C ASN A 131 -1.28 -4.81 -18.50
N LYS A 132 -0.11 -5.33 -18.11
CA LYS A 132 0.69 -6.21 -18.96
C LYS A 132 0.02 -7.58 -19.20
N ILE A 133 -0.76 -8.04 -18.23
CA ILE A 133 -1.43 -9.35 -18.27
C ILE A 133 -2.83 -9.23 -18.87
N PHE A 134 -3.52 -8.12 -18.53
CA PHE A 134 -4.87 -7.85 -18.99
C PHE A 134 -4.97 -6.38 -19.40
N GLY A 135 -4.80 -6.12 -20.70
CA GLY A 135 -4.65 -4.76 -21.27
C GLY A 135 -5.85 -3.84 -21.08
N GLU A 136 -7.02 -4.38 -20.71
CA GLU A 136 -8.23 -3.59 -20.46
C GLU A 136 -8.18 -2.77 -19.15
N VAL A 137 -7.20 -3.01 -18.27
CA VAL A 137 -7.07 -2.28 -17.02
C VAL A 137 -5.97 -1.20 -17.14
N PRO A 138 -6.30 0.09 -17.11
CA PRO A 138 -5.34 1.18 -17.33
C PRO A 138 -4.51 1.44 -16.06
N ILE A 139 -3.77 0.45 -15.59
CA ILE A 139 -2.92 0.53 -14.41
C ILE A 139 -1.49 0.83 -14.86
N GLN A 140 -0.90 1.88 -14.25
CA GLN A 140 0.49 2.27 -14.47
C GLN A 140 1.30 2.16 -13.17
N PRO A 141 2.59 1.80 -13.27
CA PRO A 141 3.49 1.81 -12.12
C PRO A 141 3.83 3.25 -11.71
N ILE A 142 3.68 3.56 -10.43
CA ILE A 142 4.29 4.76 -9.83
C ILE A 142 5.33 4.27 -8.84
N LYS A 143 6.60 4.46 -9.19
CA LYS A 143 7.72 4.04 -8.35
C LYS A 143 7.78 4.87 -7.08
N GLY A 144 8.22 4.27 -6.00
CA GLY A 144 8.53 4.93 -4.75
C GLY A 144 9.72 4.27 -4.08
N GLN A 145 10.63 5.10 -3.58
CA GLN A 145 11.79 4.66 -2.82
C GLN A 145 11.57 4.94 -1.35
N MET A 146 12.18 4.15 -0.53
CA MET A 146 12.09 4.20 0.92
C MET A 146 13.45 3.85 1.52
N LEU A 147 13.68 4.33 2.73
CA LEU A 147 14.81 3.91 3.56
C LEU A 147 14.37 3.67 5.01
N SER A 148 15.25 3.11 5.80
CA SER A 148 15.09 3.07 7.25
C SER A 148 16.34 3.59 7.93
N VAL A 149 16.14 4.21 9.10
CA VAL A 149 17.21 4.69 9.98
C VAL A 149 17.04 4.06 11.37
N GLN A 150 18.14 3.86 12.09
CA GLN A 150 18.10 3.35 13.45
C GLN A 150 18.31 4.49 14.43
N GLY A 151 17.30 4.76 15.25
CA GLY A 151 17.35 5.69 16.36
C GLY A 151 17.30 4.97 17.72
N PRO A 152 17.36 5.74 18.82
CA PRO A 152 17.10 5.22 20.14
C PRO A 152 15.70 4.66 20.28
N ILE A 153 15.54 3.60 21.07
CA ILE A 153 14.24 3.00 21.36
C ILE A 153 13.34 4.05 22.02
N ASN A 154 12.08 4.11 21.58
CA ASN A 154 11.06 5.06 22.07
C ASN A 154 11.36 6.56 21.84
N GLN A 155 12.37 6.92 21.07
CA GLN A 155 12.67 8.31 20.75
C GLN A 155 11.53 8.95 19.94
N LEU A 156 10.95 8.21 18.98
CA LEU A 156 9.75 8.59 18.26
C LEU A 156 8.66 7.55 18.53
N ARG A 157 7.50 7.97 19.02
CA ARG A 157 6.39 7.06 19.40
C ARG A 157 5.21 7.11 18.47
N ARG A 158 5.02 8.22 17.76
CA ARG A 158 3.92 8.44 16.82
C ARG A 158 4.42 8.50 15.40
N ILE A 159 3.55 8.18 14.46
CA ILE A 159 3.83 8.41 13.05
C ILE A 159 3.78 9.91 12.79
N ILE A 160 4.77 10.43 12.06
CA ILE A 160 4.75 11.80 11.55
C ILE A 160 4.46 11.72 10.06
N PHE A 161 3.39 12.36 9.61
CA PHE A 161 3.01 12.40 8.21
C PHE A 161 3.16 13.83 7.69
N GLY A 162 4.36 14.15 7.21
CA GLY A 162 4.68 15.44 6.60
C GLY A 162 4.26 15.53 5.13
N PRO A 163 4.34 16.71 4.52
CA PRO A 163 3.91 16.94 3.14
C PRO A 163 4.64 16.09 2.10
N GLN A 164 5.93 15.87 2.28
CA GLN A 164 6.78 15.15 1.33
C GLN A 164 7.25 13.79 1.86
N THR A 165 7.40 13.68 3.17
CA THR A 165 8.02 12.51 3.83
C THR A 165 7.20 12.12 5.06
N TYR A 166 7.09 10.85 5.33
CA TYR A 166 6.54 10.33 6.58
C TYR A 166 7.56 9.48 7.32
N LEU A 167 7.44 9.45 8.64
CA LEU A 167 8.27 8.66 9.54
C LEU A 167 7.39 7.69 10.32
N VAL A 168 7.71 6.40 10.26
CA VAL A 168 6.94 5.35 10.94
C VAL A 168 7.85 4.62 11.93
N PRO A 169 7.73 4.90 13.23
CA PRO A 169 8.58 4.29 14.26
C PRO A 169 8.20 2.83 14.50
N ARG A 170 9.21 2.00 14.76
CA ARG A 170 9.08 0.63 15.23
C ARG A 170 9.50 0.52 16.69
N ASP A 171 9.13 -0.58 17.35
CA ASP A 171 9.38 -0.76 18.79
C ASP A 171 10.87 -0.97 19.11
N ASP A 172 11.68 -1.37 18.14
CA ASP A 172 13.11 -1.58 18.23
C ASP A 172 13.95 -0.30 17.94
N GLY A 173 13.29 0.84 17.76
CA GLY A 173 13.93 2.11 17.40
C GLY A 173 14.18 2.29 15.91
N LEU A 174 13.86 1.29 15.06
CA LEU A 174 13.91 1.44 13.63
C LEU A 174 12.80 2.43 13.18
N ILE A 175 13.15 3.37 12.30
CA ILE A 175 12.20 4.30 11.72
C ILE A 175 12.17 4.12 10.21
N ILE A 176 11.00 3.82 9.69
CA ILE A 176 10.75 3.74 8.25
C ILE A 176 10.51 5.15 7.72
N VAL A 177 11.22 5.50 6.67
CA VAL A 177 11.16 6.81 6.00
C VAL A 177 10.62 6.62 4.60
N GLY A 178 9.54 7.27 4.28
CA GLY A 178 8.89 7.17 2.98
C GLY A 178 8.26 8.49 2.54
N ALA A 179 7.96 8.62 1.33
CA ALA A 179 8.44 7.87 0.20
C ALA A 179 8.45 8.76 -1.04
N THR A 180 9.40 8.58 -1.92
CA THR A 180 9.39 9.28 -3.21
C THR A 180 8.15 8.97 -4.04
N VAL A 181 7.83 9.81 -5.01
CA VAL A 181 6.69 9.61 -5.94
C VAL A 181 7.17 9.87 -7.37
N GLU A 182 7.61 8.84 -8.03
CA GLU A 182 8.25 8.90 -9.35
C GLU A 182 7.29 8.42 -10.44
N LYS A 183 6.47 9.34 -10.94
CA LYS A 183 5.40 9.02 -11.92
C LYS A 183 5.95 8.57 -13.28
N GLN A 184 7.13 9.06 -13.67
CA GLN A 184 7.73 8.80 -14.99
C GLN A 184 8.76 7.67 -14.97
N ALA A 185 9.04 7.08 -13.80
CA ALA A 185 10.06 6.04 -13.68
C ALA A 185 9.67 4.70 -14.33
N GLY A 186 8.40 4.52 -14.67
CA GLY A 186 7.92 3.25 -15.23
C GLY A 186 8.29 2.08 -14.32
N PHE A 187 8.86 1.03 -14.91
CA PHE A 187 9.36 -0.14 -14.18
C PHE A 187 10.88 -0.11 -13.92
N ASN A 188 11.51 1.08 -13.86
CA ASN A 188 12.92 1.21 -13.52
C ASN A 188 13.17 0.70 -12.10
N LYS A 189 13.99 -0.33 -11.98
CA LYS A 189 14.31 -1.01 -10.72
C LYS A 189 15.42 -0.26 -9.95
N GLY A 190 15.55 -0.57 -8.66
CA GLY A 190 16.62 -0.05 -7.81
C GLY A 190 16.30 1.28 -7.13
N ASN A 191 17.10 1.61 -6.12
CA ASN A 191 17.14 2.93 -5.52
C ASN A 191 18.10 3.82 -6.34
N THR A 192 17.84 5.13 -6.34
CA THR A 192 18.68 6.12 -7.00
C THR A 192 19.28 7.08 -5.99
N PRO A 193 20.48 7.66 -6.25
CA PRO A 193 21.09 8.65 -5.36
C PRO A 193 20.15 9.83 -5.08
N GLU A 194 19.42 10.30 -6.11
CA GLU A 194 18.49 11.42 -6.02
C GLU A 194 17.31 11.08 -5.09
N GLY A 195 16.72 9.88 -5.22
CA GLY A 195 15.62 9.42 -4.36
C GLY A 195 16.05 9.26 -2.92
N ILE A 196 17.23 8.74 -2.67
CA ILE A 196 17.78 8.64 -1.30
C ILE A 196 18.04 10.04 -0.73
N LYS A 197 18.60 10.96 -1.52
CA LYS A 197 18.82 12.35 -1.11
C LYS A 197 17.50 13.06 -0.77
N GLU A 198 16.45 12.86 -1.57
CA GLU A 198 15.10 13.38 -1.31
C GLU A 198 14.58 12.92 0.06
N LEU A 199 14.71 11.63 0.37
CA LEU A 199 14.30 11.08 1.67
C LEU A 199 15.12 11.65 2.82
N GLN A 200 16.42 11.80 2.66
CA GLN A 200 17.31 12.42 3.67
C GLN A 200 16.94 13.88 3.94
N LEU A 201 16.67 14.65 2.90
CA LEU A 201 16.19 16.03 3.04
C LEU A 201 14.83 16.06 3.75
N GLY A 202 13.95 15.11 3.45
CA GLY A 202 12.66 14.93 4.12
C GLY A 202 12.80 14.66 5.61
N ILE A 203 13.71 13.76 6.02
CA ILE A 203 14.04 13.51 7.43
C ILE A 203 14.51 14.82 8.09
N HIS A 204 15.47 15.51 7.48
CA HIS A 204 16.02 16.74 8.04
C HIS A 204 14.97 17.84 8.19
N SER A 205 14.11 17.99 7.21
CA SER A 205 13.02 18.97 7.22
C SER A 205 11.96 18.67 8.27
N LEU A 206 11.68 17.38 8.49
CA LEU A 206 10.59 16.94 9.37
C LEU A 206 11.08 16.70 10.81
N TYR A 207 12.16 15.95 10.95
CA TYR A 207 12.66 15.46 12.24
C TYR A 207 14.20 15.52 12.28
N PRO A 208 14.80 16.71 12.46
CA PRO A 208 16.26 16.91 12.35
C PRO A 208 17.09 16.10 13.33
N VAL A 209 16.52 15.65 14.44
CA VAL A 209 17.18 14.73 15.39
C VAL A 209 17.68 13.46 14.71
N ALA A 210 16.95 12.98 13.70
CA ALA A 210 17.30 11.76 12.96
C ALA A 210 18.28 11.97 11.80
N LYS A 211 18.78 13.19 11.58
CA LYS A 211 19.64 13.53 10.43
C LYS A 211 20.88 12.64 10.32
N ASN A 212 21.50 12.33 11.43
CA ASN A 212 22.78 11.59 11.48
C ASN A 212 22.59 10.13 11.93
N TRP A 213 21.35 9.64 12.00
CA TRP A 213 21.12 8.25 12.38
C TRP A 213 21.55 7.32 11.24
N PRO A 214 22.14 6.15 11.58
CA PRO A 214 22.62 5.22 10.57
C PRO A 214 21.47 4.70 9.70
N HIS A 215 21.72 4.64 8.41
CA HIS A 215 20.83 4.00 7.45
C HIS A 215 20.96 2.49 7.56
N MET A 216 19.83 1.81 7.64
CA MET A 216 19.79 0.35 7.81
C MET A 216 19.43 -0.36 6.52
N GLU A 217 18.41 0.12 5.81
CA GLU A 217 17.94 -0.50 4.58
C GLU A 217 17.46 0.57 3.59
N HIS A 218 17.60 0.24 2.31
CA HIS A 218 16.99 0.96 1.21
C HIS A 218 16.17 -0.03 0.38
N TRP A 219 14.96 0.38 -0.05
CA TRP A 219 14.14 -0.44 -0.94
C TRP A 219 13.24 0.45 -1.80
N TRP A 220 12.66 -0.16 -2.80
CA TRP A 220 11.76 0.47 -3.75
C TRP A 220 10.59 -0.44 -4.08
N GLY A 221 9.57 0.12 -4.70
CA GLY A 221 8.42 -0.63 -5.17
C GLY A 221 7.56 0.17 -6.14
N PHE A 222 6.63 -0.51 -6.80
CA PHE A 222 5.72 0.09 -7.77
C PHE A 222 4.30 0.10 -7.20
N ARG A 223 3.74 1.29 -7.09
CA ARG A 223 2.34 1.47 -6.72
C ARG A 223 1.47 1.32 -7.96
N PRO A 224 0.43 0.47 -7.93
CA PRO A 224 -0.49 0.31 -9.05
C PRO A 224 -1.46 1.49 -9.12
N ALA A 225 -1.25 2.44 -10.01
CA ALA A 225 -2.08 3.62 -10.15
C ALA A 225 -3.01 3.51 -11.36
N THR A 226 -4.29 3.69 -11.12
CA THR A 226 -5.30 3.95 -12.16
C THR A 226 -5.33 5.45 -12.48
N PRO A 227 -5.90 5.88 -13.63
CA PRO A 227 -6.03 7.30 -13.97
C PRO A 227 -6.77 8.13 -12.92
N ASP A 228 -7.79 7.54 -12.26
CA ASP A 228 -8.58 8.18 -11.21
C ASP A 228 -8.08 7.88 -9.78
N LEU A 229 -6.96 7.18 -9.64
CA LEU A 229 -6.32 6.75 -8.38
C LEU A 229 -7.24 5.92 -7.47
N LYS A 230 -8.29 5.31 -8.03
CA LYS A 230 -9.23 4.44 -7.32
C LYS A 230 -9.02 2.98 -7.72
N PRO A 231 -9.23 2.02 -6.80
CA PRO A 231 -9.04 0.61 -7.13
C PRO A 231 -10.01 0.12 -8.20
N ILE A 232 -9.62 -0.94 -8.88
CA ILE A 232 -10.48 -1.73 -9.76
C ILE A 232 -10.87 -2.99 -9.01
N ILE A 233 -12.16 -3.13 -8.71
CA ILE A 233 -12.73 -4.27 -7.98
C ILE A 233 -14.00 -4.72 -8.68
N GLY A 234 -14.03 -5.95 -9.20
CA GLY A 234 -15.24 -6.44 -9.86
C GLY A 234 -15.00 -7.57 -10.84
N LYS A 235 -16.01 -7.85 -11.66
CA LYS A 235 -15.94 -8.78 -12.79
C LYS A 235 -15.24 -8.10 -13.95
N SER A 236 -14.43 -8.83 -14.70
CA SER A 236 -13.86 -8.32 -15.96
C SER A 236 -14.83 -8.50 -17.14
N SER A 237 -14.41 -8.11 -18.35
CA SER A 237 -15.10 -8.43 -19.61
C SER A 237 -15.11 -9.93 -19.90
N ILE A 238 -14.16 -10.67 -19.34
CA ILE A 238 -14.08 -12.14 -19.45
C ILE A 238 -14.84 -12.76 -18.27
N ARG A 239 -15.88 -13.55 -18.58
CA ARG A 239 -16.66 -14.27 -17.56
C ARG A 239 -15.74 -15.17 -16.73
N ASN A 240 -15.93 -15.21 -15.42
CA ASN A 240 -15.14 -15.97 -14.43
C ASN A 240 -13.73 -15.40 -14.15
N LEU A 241 -13.35 -14.29 -14.75
CA LEU A 241 -12.17 -13.51 -14.36
C LEU A 241 -12.59 -12.29 -13.54
N PHE A 242 -12.04 -12.17 -12.34
CA PHE A 242 -12.30 -11.08 -11.40
C PHE A 242 -11.07 -10.20 -11.24
N LEU A 243 -11.27 -8.93 -10.92
CA LEU A 243 -10.20 -7.95 -10.80
C LEU A 243 -10.14 -7.40 -9.38
N ALA A 244 -8.96 -7.37 -8.78
CA ALA A 244 -8.65 -6.77 -7.48
C ALA A 244 -7.30 -6.06 -7.55
N ALA A 245 -7.24 -4.89 -8.19
CA ALA A 245 -6.00 -4.21 -8.53
C ALA A 245 -6.13 -2.68 -8.45
N GLY A 246 -5.06 -1.95 -8.72
CA GLY A 246 -5.11 -0.50 -8.86
C GLY A 246 -5.29 0.29 -7.56
N HIS A 247 -4.97 -0.27 -6.40
CA HIS A 247 -5.22 0.34 -5.09
C HIS A 247 -4.27 1.52 -4.76
N TYR A 248 -3.29 1.80 -5.59
CA TYR A 248 -2.30 2.86 -5.41
C TYR A 248 -1.63 2.80 -4.03
N ARG A 249 -1.91 3.75 -3.13
CA ARG A 249 -1.34 3.82 -1.78
C ARG A 249 -2.15 3.04 -0.73
N ASN A 250 -3.37 2.63 -1.05
CA ASN A 250 -4.34 2.14 -0.09
C ASN A 250 -4.49 0.61 -0.08
N GLY A 251 -3.59 -0.13 -0.76
CA GLY A 251 -3.72 -1.58 -0.94
C GLY A 251 -3.80 -2.35 0.38
N VAL A 252 -2.94 -2.05 1.33
CA VAL A 252 -2.96 -2.69 2.66
C VAL A 252 -4.23 -2.33 3.43
N LEU A 253 -4.60 -1.05 3.45
CA LEU A 253 -5.78 -0.56 4.16
C LEU A 253 -7.08 -1.20 3.63
N PHE A 254 -7.21 -1.32 2.31
CA PHE A 254 -8.40 -1.87 1.68
C PHE A 254 -8.37 -3.39 1.48
N SER A 255 -7.29 -4.09 1.84
CA SER A 255 -7.13 -5.52 1.55
C SER A 255 -8.29 -6.37 2.06
N ALA A 256 -8.70 -6.20 3.32
CA ALA A 256 -9.79 -6.94 3.93
C ALA A 256 -11.15 -6.65 3.28
N ALA A 257 -11.43 -5.38 2.98
CA ALA A 257 -12.68 -5.00 2.31
C ALA A 257 -12.72 -5.51 0.86
N THR A 258 -11.61 -5.42 0.13
CA THR A 258 -11.48 -5.92 -1.24
C THR A 258 -11.68 -7.43 -1.29
N SER A 259 -11.00 -8.19 -0.42
CA SER A 259 -11.13 -9.65 -0.38
C SER A 259 -12.57 -10.10 -0.07
N LYS A 260 -13.23 -9.42 0.87
CA LYS A 260 -14.65 -9.69 1.17
C LYS A 260 -15.57 -9.42 -0.01
N LEU A 261 -15.37 -8.32 -0.73
CA LEU A 261 -16.17 -8.00 -1.93
C LEU A 261 -15.94 -9.01 -3.05
N ILE A 262 -14.69 -9.36 -3.34
CA ILE A 262 -14.35 -10.35 -4.36
C ILE A 262 -14.90 -11.73 -3.99
N TYR A 263 -14.77 -12.16 -2.74
CA TYR A 263 -15.38 -13.42 -2.26
C TYR A 263 -16.87 -13.46 -2.55
N LYS A 264 -17.62 -12.40 -2.20
CA LYS A 264 -19.07 -12.34 -2.45
C LYS A 264 -19.42 -12.36 -3.94
N LEU A 265 -18.62 -11.73 -4.79
CA LEU A 265 -18.82 -11.77 -6.24
C LEU A 265 -18.58 -13.18 -6.82
N ILE A 266 -17.56 -13.88 -6.34
CA ILE A 266 -17.21 -15.24 -6.79
C ILE A 266 -18.24 -16.26 -6.32
N SER A 267 -18.70 -16.14 -5.07
CA SER A 267 -19.70 -17.05 -4.47
C SER A 267 -21.14 -16.68 -4.79
N ASN A 268 -21.36 -15.61 -5.57
CA ASN A 268 -22.70 -15.06 -5.86
C ASN A 268 -23.52 -14.75 -4.61
N THR A 269 -22.87 -14.40 -3.51
CA THR A 269 -23.51 -14.00 -2.25
C THR A 269 -24.04 -12.56 -2.35
N ASN A 270 -25.21 -12.32 -1.75
CA ASN A 270 -25.85 -11.01 -1.80
C ASN A 270 -24.98 -9.90 -1.19
N LEU A 271 -24.86 -8.81 -1.93
CA LEU A 271 -24.21 -7.58 -1.49
C LEU A 271 -25.21 -6.69 -0.75
N ASN A 272 -24.82 -6.12 0.39
CA ASN A 272 -25.58 -5.08 1.03
C ASN A 272 -25.52 -3.74 0.26
N ASN A 273 -26.29 -2.74 0.68
CA ASN A 273 -26.37 -1.46 -0.03
C ASN A 273 -25.02 -0.73 -0.10
N LEU A 274 -24.22 -0.77 0.94
CA LEU A 274 -22.88 -0.16 0.96
C LEU A 274 -21.94 -0.87 -0.01
N GLU A 275 -21.91 -2.20 0.02
CA GLU A 275 -21.09 -3.03 -0.87
C GLU A 275 -21.47 -2.82 -2.34
N LYS A 276 -22.77 -2.74 -2.65
CA LYS A 276 -23.27 -2.40 -4.02
C LYS A 276 -22.75 -1.03 -4.48
N ARG A 277 -22.76 -0.02 -3.59
CA ARG A 277 -22.22 1.31 -3.89
C ARG A 277 -20.72 1.27 -4.16
N PHE A 278 -19.95 0.50 -3.38
CA PHE A 278 -18.51 0.33 -3.62
C PHE A 278 -18.22 -0.36 -4.95
N ILE A 279 -18.90 -1.47 -5.24
CA ILE A 279 -18.73 -2.15 -6.53
C ILE A 279 -19.08 -1.22 -7.69
N LYS A 280 -20.20 -0.49 -7.61
CA LYS A 280 -20.58 0.50 -8.65
C LYS A 280 -19.48 1.55 -8.88
N LYS A 281 -18.82 2.00 -7.80
CA LYS A 281 -17.77 3.03 -7.86
C LYS A 281 -16.44 2.50 -8.39
N PHE A 282 -16.13 1.23 -8.14
CA PHE A 282 -14.82 0.63 -8.40
C PHE A 282 -14.82 -0.39 -9.53
N LYS A 283 -15.95 -0.60 -10.19
CA LYS A 283 -16.07 -1.54 -11.31
C LYS A 283 -15.13 -1.18 -12.47
N PRO A 284 -14.59 -2.18 -13.19
CA PRO A 284 -13.65 -1.97 -14.29
C PRO A 284 -14.28 -1.22 -15.47
N GLU A 285 -15.57 -1.43 -15.73
CA GLU A 285 -16.29 -0.84 -16.87
C GLU A 285 -16.28 0.69 -16.90
N ARG A 286 -15.91 1.35 -15.78
CA ARG A 286 -15.72 2.81 -15.78
C ARG A 286 -14.57 3.28 -16.68
N PHE A 287 -13.73 2.35 -17.14
CA PHE A 287 -12.61 2.60 -18.04
C PHE A 287 -12.85 2.02 -19.45
N TYR A 288 -13.91 1.24 -19.65
CA TYR A 288 -14.25 0.73 -20.98
C TYR A 288 -14.86 1.88 -21.80
N LYS A 289 -14.37 2.02 -23.03
CA LYS A 289 -14.92 2.98 -24.01
C LYS A 289 -16.07 2.35 -24.78
#